data_23d90b0869b276cf14d827b166efe062
#
_entry.id   23d90b0869b276cf14d827b166efe062
#
_cell.length_a   1.000
_cell.length_b   1.000
_cell.length_c   1.000
_cell.angle_alpha   90.00
_cell.angle_beta   90.00
_cell.angle_gamma   90.00
#
_symmetry.space_group_name_H-M   'P 1'
#
loop_
_entity.id
_entity.type
_entity.pdbx_description
1 polymer ?
#
loop_
_entity_poly.entity_id
_entity_poly.type
_entity_poly.pdbx_seq_one_letter_code
_entity_poly.pdbx_strand_id
1 'polypeptide(L)'
;ASCTYVPDGRGTEYAVQLANIPPADGTFTTGEEIARYGDTVIARLQQWWDGLADKTCQQKVKTFFGMQPIYMLYERSTWHSAQHARQLTAVLERFGIEPNGRLTAEDLAGLPLPERLWE
;
A
#
# COMPACT_ATOMS: atom_id res chain seq x y z
N ALA A 1 6.43 9.66 0.28
CA ALA A 1 6.85 9.61 -1.11
C ALA A 1 5.86 8.76 -1.91
N SER A 2 5.11 9.37 -2.77
CA SER A 2 4.22 8.68 -3.68
C SER A 2 5.05 7.87 -4.67
N CYS A 3 4.85 6.57 -4.72
CA CYS A 3 5.35 5.75 -5.82
C CYS A 3 4.53 6.09 -7.06
N THR A 4 5.01 7.01 -7.86
CA THR A 4 4.39 7.31 -9.14
C THR A 4 4.82 6.26 -10.16
N TYR A 5 3.89 5.49 -10.66
CA TYR A 5 4.13 4.59 -11.77
C TYR A 5 4.14 5.37 -13.06
N VAL A 6 5.17 5.16 -13.86
CA VAL A 6 5.12 5.55 -15.27
C VAL A 6 4.88 4.26 -16.05
N PRO A 7 3.68 4.05 -16.60
CA PRO A 7 3.41 2.88 -17.43
C PRO A 7 4.34 2.90 -18.64
N ASP A 8 4.92 1.75 -18.97
CA ASP A 8 5.76 1.62 -20.17
C ASP A 8 4.97 1.42 -21.47
N GLY A 9 3.64 1.53 -21.39
CA GLY A 9 2.74 1.37 -22.55
C GLY A 9 2.48 -0.07 -22.96
N ARG A 10 2.95 -1.06 -22.20
CA ARG A 10 2.75 -2.48 -22.52
C ARG A 10 1.92 -3.20 -21.47
N GLY A 11 0.60 -3.07 -21.56
CA GLY A 11 -0.31 -3.93 -20.79
C GLY A 11 -0.29 -3.71 -19.29
N THR A 12 0.11 -2.54 -18.85
CA THR A 12 0.09 -2.16 -17.44
C THR A 12 -1.17 -1.38 -17.06
N GLU A 13 -2.27 -1.68 -17.75
CA GLU A 13 -3.56 -1.03 -17.51
C GLU A 13 -4.00 -1.14 -16.05
N TYR A 14 -3.66 -2.25 -15.38
CA TYR A 14 -3.98 -2.44 -13.96
C TYR A 14 -3.14 -1.54 -13.04
N ALA A 15 -1.88 -1.31 -13.35
CA ALA A 15 -1.06 -0.36 -12.60
C ALA A 15 -1.59 1.06 -12.78
N VAL A 16 -2.06 1.39 -13.99
CA VAL A 16 -2.75 2.65 -14.28
C VAL A 16 -4.07 2.74 -13.53
N GLN A 17 -4.84 1.66 -13.44
CA GLN A 17 -6.10 1.65 -12.69
C GLN A 17 -5.87 1.85 -11.19
N LEU A 18 -4.81 1.30 -10.62
CA LEU A 18 -4.42 1.57 -9.23
C LEU A 18 -3.94 3.01 -9.05
N ALA A 19 -3.21 3.55 -10.03
CA ALA A 19 -2.77 4.94 -10.02
C ALA A 19 -3.91 5.94 -10.22
N ASN A 20 -5.01 5.52 -10.84
CA ASN A 20 -6.21 6.33 -11.03
C ASN A 20 -7.16 6.36 -9.83
N ILE A 21 -6.79 5.75 -8.72
CA ILE A 21 -7.46 6.04 -7.45
C ILE A 21 -7.15 7.51 -7.15
N PRO A 22 -8.17 8.37 -7.02
CA PRO A 22 -7.92 9.77 -6.74
C PRO A 22 -7.02 9.88 -5.52
N PRO A 23 -5.92 10.64 -5.59
CA PRO A 23 -5.11 10.84 -4.41
C PRO A 23 -5.97 11.47 -3.32
N ALA A 24 -5.68 11.13 -2.07
CA ALA A 24 -6.21 11.87 -0.95
C ALA A 24 -5.63 13.29 -1.03
N ASP A 25 -6.40 14.21 -1.57
CA ASP A 25 -5.97 15.57 -1.86
C ASP A 25 -6.04 16.51 -0.63
N GLY A 26 -6.06 15.95 0.56
CA GLY A 26 -6.15 16.68 1.81
C GLY A 26 -7.57 17.15 2.16
N THR A 27 -8.59 16.67 1.44
CA THR A 27 -9.99 17.02 1.71
C THR A 27 -10.61 16.20 2.84
N PHE A 28 -9.91 15.19 3.35
CA PHE A 28 -10.39 14.38 4.46
C PHE A 28 -10.27 15.15 5.77
N THR A 29 -11.38 15.30 6.46
CA THR A 29 -11.44 16.00 7.74
C THR A 29 -11.77 15.08 8.91
N THR A 30 -12.23 13.85 8.63
CA THR A 30 -12.60 12.87 9.67
C THR A 30 -11.93 11.52 9.43
N GLY A 31 -11.76 10.75 10.52
CA GLY A 31 -11.26 9.37 10.44
C GLY A 31 -12.20 8.45 9.65
N GLU A 32 -13.50 8.72 9.69
CA GLU A 32 -14.49 7.95 8.91
C GLU A 32 -14.31 8.14 7.40
N GLU A 33 -14.00 9.34 6.95
CA GLU A 33 -13.72 9.63 5.54
C GLU A 33 -12.45 8.89 5.07
N ILE A 34 -11.43 8.88 5.91
CA ILE A 34 -10.19 8.13 5.64
C ILE A 34 -10.46 6.64 5.58
N ALA A 35 -11.25 6.10 6.50
CA ALA A 35 -11.61 4.68 6.50
C ALA A 35 -12.40 4.29 5.25
N ARG A 36 -13.36 5.09 4.82
CA ARG A 36 -14.11 4.86 3.57
C ARG A 36 -13.22 4.90 2.34
N TYR A 37 -12.26 5.81 2.32
CA TYR A 37 -11.26 5.84 1.24
C TYR A 37 -10.44 4.54 1.22
N GLY A 38 -10.00 4.08 2.38
CA GLY A 38 -9.28 2.80 2.53
C GLY A 38 -10.11 1.61 2.02
N ASP A 39 -11.39 1.56 2.35
CA ASP A 39 -12.31 0.52 1.86
C ASP A 39 -12.43 0.54 0.33
N THR A 40 -12.46 1.71 -0.26
CA THR A 40 -12.45 1.88 -1.72
C THR A 40 -11.17 1.34 -2.35
N VAL A 41 -10.03 1.60 -1.74
CA VAL A 41 -8.72 1.09 -2.19
C VAL A 41 -8.69 -0.44 -2.12
N ILE A 42 -9.14 -1.02 -1.01
CA ILE A 42 -9.20 -2.48 -0.82
C ILE A 42 -10.12 -3.12 -1.85
N ALA A 43 -11.30 -2.55 -2.06
CA ALA A 43 -12.25 -3.08 -3.06
C ALA A 43 -11.67 -3.06 -4.47
N ARG A 44 -10.96 -2.01 -4.85
CA ARG A 44 -10.29 -1.92 -6.14
C ARG A 44 -9.13 -2.92 -6.28
N LEU A 45 -8.37 -3.11 -5.22
CA LEU A 45 -7.29 -4.10 -5.21
C LEU A 45 -7.86 -5.52 -5.36
N GLN A 46 -8.95 -5.82 -4.68
CA GLN A 46 -9.62 -7.12 -4.79
C GLN A 46 -10.16 -7.35 -6.21
N GLN A 47 -10.80 -6.35 -6.80
CA GLN A 47 -11.31 -6.42 -8.16
C GLN A 47 -10.18 -6.66 -9.17
N TRP A 48 -9.07 -5.96 -9.01
CA TRP A 48 -7.88 -6.17 -9.84
C TRP A 48 -7.35 -7.60 -9.71
N TRP A 49 -7.21 -8.10 -8.49
CA TRP A 49 -6.73 -9.45 -8.22
C TRP A 49 -7.64 -10.51 -8.83
N ASP A 50 -8.94 -10.35 -8.68
CA ASP A 50 -9.93 -11.29 -9.22
C ASP A 50 -9.90 -11.35 -10.74
N GLY A 51 -9.62 -10.23 -11.40
CA GLY A 51 -9.49 -10.12 -12.85
C GLY A 51 -8.13 -10.53 -13.41
N LEU A 52 -7.15 -10.77 -12.56
CA LEU A 52 -5.78 -11.07 -12.98
C LEU A 52 -5.66 -12.52 -13.47
N ALA A 53 -5.26 -12.70 -14.74
CA ALA A 53 -5.09 -14.02 -15.32
C ALA A 53 -3.87 -14.75 -14.76
N ASP A 54 -2.74 -14.07 -14.64
CA ASP A 54 -1.51 -14.62 -14.08
C ASP A 54 -1.30 -14.16 -12.64
N LYS A 55 -1.71 -14.99 -11.70
CA LYS A 55 -1.58 -14.70 -10.25
C LYS A 55 -0.18 -14.92 -9.69
N THR A 56 0.78 -15.36 -10.52
CA THR A 56 2.19 -15.42 -10.09
C THR A 56 2.82 -14.04 -9.98
N CYS A 57 2.19 -13.03 -10.60
CA CYS A 57 2.66 -11.64 -10.59
C CYS A 57 4.10 -11.48 -11.08
N GLN A 58 4.54 -12.35 -11.99
CA GLN A 58 5.89 -12.32 -12.57
C GLN A 58 6.04 -11.27 -13.67
N GLN A 59 4.95 -10.74 -14.19
CA GLN A 59 4.99 -9.70 -15.20
C GLN A 59 5.78 -8.50 -14.70
N LYS A 60 6.74 -8.07 -15.52
CA LYS A 60 7.56 -6.90 -15.20
C LYS A 60 6.86 -5.61 -15.58
N VAL A 61 6.93 -4.64 -14.70
CA VAL A 61 6.40 -3.30 -14.90
C VAL A 61 7.48 -2.27 -14.60
N LYS A 62 7.39 -1.12 -15.24
CA LYS A 62 8.31 -0.02 -14.97
C LYS A 62 7.91 0.66 -13.66
N THR A 63 8.83 0.67 -12.72
CA THR A 63 8.66 1.33 -11.43
C THR A 63 9.64 2.47 -11.30
N PHE A 64 9.52 3.23 -10.22
CA PHE A 64 10.51 4.24 -9.84
C PHE A 64 11.92 3.64 -9.67
N PHE A 65 11.99 2.36 -9.33
CA PHE A 65 13.24 1.60 -9.12
C PHE A 65 13.68 0.80 -10.35
N GLY A 66 13.14 1.09 -11.53
CA GLY A 66 13.38 0.34 -12.76
C GLY A 66 12.34 -0.73 -13.04
N MET A 67 12.68 -1.66 -13.94
CA MET A 67 11.81 -2.76 -14.31
C MET A 67 11.80 -3.81 -13.20
N GLN A 68 10.63 -4.06 -12.63
CA GLN A 68 10.45 -5.03 -11.54
C GLN A 68 9.19 -5.88 -11.76
N PRO A 69 9.19 -7.14 -11.29
CA PRO A 69 7.97 -7.94 -11.29
C PRO A 69 6.92 -7.34 -10.36
N ILE A 70 5.66 -7.51 -10.73
CA ILE A 70 4.52 -6.96 -9.96
C ILE A 70 4.54 -7.43 -8.50
N TYR A 71 4.96 -8.68 -8.22
CA TYR A 71 4.98 -9.19 -6.85
C TYR A 71 5.91 -8.36 -5.94
N MET A 72 7.05 -7.89 -6.44
CA MET A 72 7.97 -7.05 -5.65
C MET A 72 7.33 -5.73 -5.27
N LEU A 73 6.53 -5.21 -6.17
CA LEU A 73 5.80 -3.99 -5.97
C LEU A 73 4.76 -4.10 -4.87
N TYR A 74 3.98 -5.19 -4.90
CA TYR A 74 2.99 -5.45 -3.86
C TYR A 74 3.63 -5.74 -2.51
N GLU A 75 4.71 -6.50 -2.49
CA GLU A 75 5.47 -6.75 -1.27
C GLU A 75 5.94 -5.42 -0.66
N ARG A 76 6.54 -4.56 -1.50
CA ARG A 76 6.98 -3.24 -1.05
C ARG A 76 5.82 -2.40 -0.53
N SER A 77 4.72 -2.33 -1.25
CA SER A 77 3.54 -1.55 -0.84
C SER A 77 2.97 -2.06 0.48
N THR A 78 2.97 -3.36 0.67
CA THR A 78 2.44 -4.00 1.89
C THR A 78 3.32 -3.68 3.09
N TRP A 79 4.62 -3.97 3.03
CA TRP A 79 5.49 -3.70 4.18
C TRP A 79 5.67 -2.20 4.45
N HIS A 80 5.65 -1.37 3.41
CA HIS A 80 5.74 0.08 3.56
C HIS A 80 4.54 0.65 4.29
N SER A 81 3.33 0.21 3.94
CA SER A 81 2.10 0.57 4.67
C SER A 81 2.13 0.08 6.11
N ALA A 82 2.59 -1.14 6.35
CA ALA A 82 2.73 -1.70 7.68
C ALA A 82 3.74 -0.90 8.53
N GLN A 83 4.85 -0.45 7.93
CA GLN A 83 5.83 0.39 8.60
C GLN A 83 5.22 1.72 9.05
N HIS A 84 4.47 2.38 8.18
CA HIS A 84 3.79 3.61 8.55
C HIS A 84 2.72 3.40 9.63
N ALA A 85 1.99 2.28 9.59
CA ALA A 85 1.04 1.95 10.66
C ALA A 85 1.74 1.77 12.01
N ARG A 86 2.91 1.13 12.04
CA ARG A 86 3.74 1.02 13.25
C ARG A 86 4.19 2.38 13.76
N GLN A 87 4.62 3.25 12.86
CA GLN A 87 5.05 4.62 13.19
C GLN A 87 3.89 5.44 13.77
N LEU A 88 2.73 5.39 13.15
CA LEU A 88 1.53 6.08 13.64
C LEU A 88 1.09 5.56 15.01
N THR A 89 1.14 4.25 15.21
CA THR A 89 0.88 3.63 16.51
C THR A 89 1.81 4.20 17.59
N ALA A 90 3.12 4.27 17.30
CA ALA A 90 4.10 4.83 18.24
C ALA A 90 3.83 6.32 18.53
N VAL A 91 3.40 7.09 17.54
CA VAL A 91 3.03 8.50 17.73
C VAL A 91 1.82 8.62 18.66
N LEU A 92 0.77 7.83 18.44
CA LEU A 92 -0.42 7.84 19.31
C LEU A 92 -0.05 7.49 20.75
N GLU A 93 0.77 6.48 20.96
CA GLU A 93 1.24 6.08 22.29
C GLU A 93 2.00 7.20 23.00
N ARG A 94 2.81 7.97 22.28
CA ARG A 94 3.52 9.13 22.84
C ARG A 94 2.56 10.21 23.34
N PHE A 95 1.37 10.30 22.76
CA PHE A 95 0.33 11.23 23.20
C PHE A 95 -0.63 10.60 24.20
N GLY A 96 -0.36 9.39 24.68
CA GLY A 96 -1.23 8.69 25.63
C GLY A 96 -2.55 8.21 25.03
N ILE A 97 -2.61 8.11 23.71
CA ILE A 97 -3.79 7.63 22.98
C ILE A 97 -3.62 6.15 22.68
N GLU A 98 -4.58 5.35 23.11
CA GLU A 98 -4.58 3.92 22.81
C GLU A 98 -4.91 3.70 21.33
N PRO A 99 -4.02 3.08 20.54
CA PRO A 99 -4.28 2.81 19.15
C PRO A 99 -5.40 1.78 18.97
N ASN A 100 -6.29 2.03 18.02
CA ASN A 100 -7.30 1.07 17.62
C ASN A 100 -6.73 0.15 16.52
N GLY A 101 -6.77 -1.16 16.74
CA GLY A 101 -6.34 -2.12 15.72
C GLY A 101 -4.82 -2.18 15.53
N ARG A 102 -4.07 -2.37 16.60
CA ARG A 102 -2.61 -2.61 16.53
C ARG A 102 -2.29 -3.78 15.60
N LEU A 103 -1.26 -3.62 14.77
CA LEU A 103 -0.69 -4.74 14.04
C LEU A 103 0.00 -5.69 15.01
N THR A 104 -0.32 -6.96 14.90
CA THR A 104 0.28 -8.02 15.70
C THR A 104 1.54 -8.57 15.05
N ALA A 105 2.31 -9.38 15.77
CA ALA A 105 3.45 -10.09 15.20
C ALA A 105 3.02 -11.04 14.06
N GLU A 106 1.82 -11.60 14.15
CA GLU A 106 1.26 -12.46 13.10
C GLU A 106 0.94 -11.66 11.83
N ASP A 107 0.37 -10.45 11.97
CA ASP A 107 0.10 -9.56 10.84
C ASP A 107 1.38 -9.15 10.11
N LEU A 108 2.48 -9.04 10.83
CA LEU A 108 3.76 -8.58 10.30
C LEU A 108 4.66 -9.73 9.82
N ALA A 109 4.28 -10.97 10.08
CA ALA A 109 5.09 -12.14 9.76
C ALA A 109 5.40 -12.23 8.26
N GLY A 110 6.65 -12.43 7.92
CA GLY A 110 7.12 -12.59 6.54
C GLY A 110 7.29 -11.28 5.77
N LEU A 111 6.96 -10.13 6.36
CA LEU A 111 7.21 -8.84 5.72
C LEU A 111 8.66 -8.39 5.97
N PRO A 112 9.37 -7.93 4.92
CA PRO A 112 10.75 -7.45 5.05
C PRO A 112 10.79 -6.04 5.65
N LEU A 113 10.32 -5.90 6.88
CA LEU A 113 10.27 -4.63 7.59
C LEU A 113 11.67 -4.17 7.99
N PRO A 114 11.94 -2.84 8.01
CA PRO A 114 13.13 -2.29 8.61
C PRO A 114 13.23 -2.67 10.10
N GLU A 115 14.44 -2.91 10.58
CA GLU A 115 14.68 -3.17 12.01
C GLU A 115 14.29 -1.97 12.88
N ARG A 116 14.61 -0.77 12.37
CA ARG A 116 14.30 0.47 13.07
C ARG A 116 12.91 0.96 12.72
N LEU A 117 12.23 1.47 13.74
CA LEU A 117 10.93 2.10 13.53
C LEU A 117 11.03 3.40 12.71
N TRP A 118 12.09 4.15 12.94
CA TRP A 118 12.36 5.43 12.27
C TRP A 118 13.66 5.34 11.48
N GLU A 119 13.53 5.35 10.18
CA GLU A 119 14.66 5.40 9.24
C GLU A 119 14.45 6.52 8.22
#